data_726155028b24e48d65a0e340bd53224a
#
_entry.id   726155028b24e48d65a0e340bd53224a
#
_cell.length_a   1.000
_cell.length_b   1.000
_cell.length_c   1.000
_cell.angle_alpha   90.00
_cell.angle_beta   90.00
_cell.angle_gamma   90.00
#
_symmetry.space_group_name_H-M   'P 1'
#
loop_
_entity.id
_entity.type
_entity.pdbx_description
1 polymer ?
#
loop_
_entity_poly.entity_id
_entity_poly.type
_entity_poly.pdbx_seq_one_letter_code
_entity_poly.pdbx_strand_id
1 'polypeptide(L)'
;MKKWFYQVILLSFICGLIVACSKDNDSDTPLYRNDTIEYDASRKILVAYFSWGGNTQHLAQTIADVTGADLFRIETVNPYPTDYNECTVVAREELDNGIRPELSDTVENLDDYDVVFVGCPVWWHTAPMAIWSFLENSEHDFSDKIIVPFCTYASTYREETLAKIVEFTPSSLHLQGFGTTGRNTNGVENWLRTIHVIR
;
A
#
# COMPACT_ATOMS: atom_id res chain seq x y z
N MET A 1 33.09 66.31 -30.74
CA MET A 1 32.01 65.84 -29.89
C MET A 1 31.57 64.47 -30.46
N LYS A 2 32.06 63.38 -29.90
CA LYS A 2 31.86 62.03 -30.39
C LYS A 2 30.68 61.40 -29.70
N LYS A 3 29.64 61.01 -30.44
CA LYS A 3 28.51 60.19 -29.95
C LYS A 3 28.87 58.72 -30.14
N TRP A 4 28.92 57.95 -29.07
CA TRP A 4 29.16 56.52 -29.09
C TRP A 4 27.83 55.79 -29.05
N PHE A 5 27.58 54.98 -30.12
CA PHE A 5 26.44 54.08 -30.22
C PHE A 5 26.80 52.77 -29.56
N TYR A 6 26.07 52.40 -28.54
CA TYR A 6 26.09 51.03 -28.01
C TYR A 6 24.98 50.20 -28.71
N GLN A 7 25.41 49.24 -29.52
CA GLN A 7 24.53 48.19 -30.02
C GLN A 7 24.33 47.14 -28.92
N VAL A 8 23.11 46.99 -28.43
CA VAL A 8 22.71 45.90 -27.54
C VAL A 8 22.25 44.73 -28.41
N ILE A 9 23.04 43.67 -28.44
CA ILE A 9 22.70 42.41 -29.08
C ILE A 9 21.78 41.67 -28.13
N LEU A 10 20.49 41.56 -28.47
CA LEU A 10 19.50 40.75 -27.79
C LEU A 10 19.65 39.30 -28.27
N LEU A 11 20.31 38.43 -27.50
CA LEU A 11 20.30 36.99 -27.69
C LEU A 11 19.00 36.43 -27.14
N SER A 12 18.04 36.16 -28.01
CA SER A 12 16.82 35.40 -27.65
C SER A 12 17.16 33.93 -27.49
N PHE A 13 17.26 33.46 -26.26
CA PHE A 13 17.33 32.05 -25.91
C PHE A 13 15.93 31.44 -26.05
N ILE A 14 15.67 30.81 -27.18
CA ILE A 14 14.47 29.95 -27.34
C ILE A 14 14.76 28.67 -26.59
N CYS A 15 14.27 28.59 -25.34
CA CYS A 15 14.23 27.35 -24.58
C CYS A 15 13.05 26.52 -25.11
N GLY A 16 13.36 25.61 -26.04
CA GLY A 16 12.40 24.62 -26.51
C GLY A 16 12.03 23.68 -25.39
N LEU A 17 10.82 23.82 -24.83
CA LEU A 17 10.19 22.83 -23.98
C LEU A 17 9.90 21.58 -24.81
N ILE A 18 10.80 20.60 -24.75
CA ILE A 18 10.48 19.24 -25.17
C ILE A 18 9.57 18.66 -24.08
N VAL A 19 8.26 18.70 -24.34
CA VAL A 19 7.32 17.86 -23.58
C VAL A 19 7.56 16.43 -24.04
N ALA A 20 8.43 15.73 -23.35
CA ALA A 20 8.52 14.29 -23.46
C ALA A 20 7.24 13.72 -22.81
N CYS A 21 6.29 13.26 -23.62
CA CYS A 21 5.30 12.31 -23.16
C CYS A 21 6.06 11.04 -22.75
N SER A 22 6.38 10.92 -21.48
CA SER A 22 6.78 9.65 -20.90
C SER A 22 5.56 8.75 -20.91
N LYS A 23 5.66 7.65 -21.64
CA LYS A 23 4.79 6.48 -21.47
C LYS A 23 4.84 6.11 -20.00
N ASP A 24 3.68 5.78 -19.46
CA ASP A 24 3.52 5.23 -18.12
C ASP A 24 4.43 4.00 -17.95
N ASN A 25 5.65 4.24 -17.51
CA ASN A 25 6.43 3.22 -16.87
C ASN A 25 5.84 3.10 -15.47
N ASP A 26 5.25 1.94 -15.18
CA ASP A 26 5.01 1.46 -13.84
C ASP A 26 6.37 1.53 -13.12
N SER A 27 6.65 2.69 -12.51
CA SER A 27 7.95 2.92 -11.89
C SER A 27 7.93 2.10 -10.59
N ASP A 28 8.85 1.17 -10.44
CA ASP A 28 9.06 0.42 -9.19
C ASP A 28 9.52 1.31 -8.03
N THR A 29 9.45 2.62 -8.21
CA THR A 29 9.82 3.59 -7.18
C THR A 29 8.63 3.81 -6.24
N PRO A 30 8.75 3.43 -4.96
CA PRO A 30 7.69 3.62 -3.99
C PRO A 30 7.30 5.10 -3.85
N LEU A 31 6.00 5.38 -3.73
CA LEU A 31 5.47 6.73 -3.50
C LEU A 31 5.65 7.21 -2.05
N TYR A 32 6.20 6.38 -1.19
CA TYR A 32 6.52 6.70 0.21
C TYR A 32 7.96 6.30 0.53
N ARG A 33 8.49 6.89 1.60
CA ARG A 33 9.83 6.55 2.09
C ARG A 33 9.80 5.15 2.69
N ASN A 34 10.74 4.29 2.26
CA ASN A 34 10.98 3.01 2.90
C ASN A 34 12.03 3.17 4.00
N ASP A 35 11.71 2.62 5.17
CA ASP A 35 12.66 2.43 6.25
C ASP A 35 13.42 1.10 6.06
N THR A 36 14.48 0.92 6.81
CA THR A 36 15.27 -0.32 6.83
C THR A 36 15.38 -0.82 8.26
N ILE A 37 15.35 -2.13 8.41
CA ILE A 37 15.50 -2.80 9.69
C ILE A 37 16.60 -3.86 9.60
N GLU A 38 17.14 -4.25 10.75
CA GLU A 38 17.95 -5.46 10.87
C GLU A 38 17.05 -6.67 11.13
N TYR A 39 17.43 -7.84 10.64
CA TYR A 39 16.71 -9.07 10.93
C TYR A 39 16.74 -9.38 12.43
N ASP A 40 15.56 -9.71 12.97
CA ASP A 40 15.40 -10.15 14.35
C ASP A 40 14.37 -11.28 14.40
N ALA A 41 14.82 -12.47 14.78
CA ALA A 41 13.97 -13.67 14.85
C ALA A 41 12.98 -13.65 16.03
N SER A 42 13.11 -12.72 16.96
CA SER A 42 12.21 -12.60 18.13
C SER A 42 10.96 -11.79 17.82
N ARG A 43 10.93 -11.07 16.70
CA ARG A 43 9.77 -10.24 16.31
C ARG A 43 8.53 -11.08 16.11
N LYS A 44 7.45 -10.66 16.75
CA LYS A 44 6.12 -11.22 16.55
C LYS A 44 5.47 -10.55 15.36
N ILE A 45 4.97 -11.33 14.42
CA ILE A 45 4.48 -10.85 13.12
C ILE A 45 3.01 -11.15 12.97
N LEU A 46 2.23 -10.16 12.53
CA LEU A 46 0.83 -10.28 12.14
C LEU A 46 0.70 -10.02 10.64
N VAL A 47 -0.16 -10.80 9.96
CA VAL A 47 -0.62 -10.51 8.60
C VAL A 47 -2.11 -10.21 8.64
N ALA A 48 -2.46 -8.92 8.66
CA ALA A 48 -3.82 -8.44 8.58
C ALA A 48 -4.20 -8.20 7.11
N TYR A 49 -5.32 -8.75 6.65
CA TYR A 49 -5.71 -8.63 5.24
C TYR A 49 -7.21 -8.61 5.02
N PHE A 50 -7.65 -7.82 4.03
CA PHE A 50 -8.97 -7.91 3.44
C PHE A 50 -8.90 -8.65 2.09
N SER A 51 -9.86 -9.52 1.82
CA SER A 51 -9.93 -10.25 0.54
C SER A 51 -11.37 -10.59 0.16
N TRP A 52 -11.84 -10.11 -1.00
CA TRP A 52 -13.15 -10.44 -1.55
C TRP A 52 -13.11 -11.72 -2.40
N GLY A 53 -12.23 -11.79 -3.40
CA GLY A 53 -12.15 -12.90 -4.38
C GLY A 53 -11.11 -13.97 -4.03
N GLY A 54 -10.45 -13.91 -2.85
CA GLY A 54 -9.47 -14.89 -2.39
C GLY A 54 -8.04 -14.71 -2.90
N ASN A 55 -7.75 -13.75 -3.79
CA ASN A 55 -6.39 -13.52 -4.28
C ASN A 55 -5.48 -12.96 -3.18
N THR A 56 -5.92 -11.91 -2.48
CA THR A 56 -5.17 -11.34 -1.36
C THR A 56 -5.04 -12.32 -0.20
N GLN A 57 -6.07 -13.14 0.07
CA GLN A 57 -6.00 -14.22 1.05
C GLN A 57 -4.87 -15.21 0.73
N HIS A 58 -4.74 -15.61 -0.54
CA HIS A 58 -3.69 -16.52 -0.96
C HIS A 58 -2.30 -15.91 -0.76
N LEU A 59 -2.12 -14.63 -1.08
CA LEU A 59 -0.87 -13.90 -0.84
C LEU A 59 -0.57 -13.78 0.65
N ALA A 60 -1.57 -13.41 1.47
CA ALA A 60 -1.45 -13.31 2.92
C ALA A 60 -1.02 -14.64 3.55
N GLN A 61 -1.65 -15.75 3.13
CA GLN A 61 -1.27 -17.08 3.58
C GLN A 61 0.18 -17.43 3.22
N THR A 62 0.60 -17.11 1.98
CA THR A 62 1.99 -17.33 1.56
C THR A 62 2.98 -16.54 2.41
N ILE A 63 2.68 -15.28 2.74
CA ILE A 63 3.52 -14.46 3.62
C ILE A 63 3.58 -15.10 5.02
N ALA A 64 2.43 -15.50 5.58
CA ALA A 64 2.37 -16.12 6.89
C ALA A 64 3.13 -17.45 6.95
N ASP A 65 2.98 -18.31 5.94
CA ASP A 65 3.69 -19.60 5.85
C ASP A 65 5.22 -19.44 5.84
N VAL A 66 5.71 -18.39 5.17
CA VAL A 66 7.16 -18.12 5.07
C VAL A 66 7.71 -17.45 6.33
N THR A 67 6.92 -16.60 6.98
CA THR A 67 7.37 -15.81 8.14
C THR A 67 7.04 -16.45 9.49
N GLY A 68 6.10 -17.39 9.53
CA GLY A 68 5.53 -17.92 10.76
C GLY A 68 4.56 -16.96 11.45
N ALA A 69 4.00 -15.99 10.71
CA ALA A 69 3.13 -14.96 11.24
C ALA A 69 1.72 -15.46 11.57
N ASP A 70 1.08 -14.80 12.54
CA ASP A 70 -0.35 -14.96 12.76
C ASP A 70 -1.16 -14.27 11.65
N LEU A 71 -2.32 -14.81 11.32
CA LEU A 71 -3.23 -14.27 10.31
C LEU A 71 -4.45 -13.62 10.95
N PHE A 72 -4.80 -12.43 10.48
CA PHE A 72 -6.06 -11.76 10.82
C PHE A 72 -6.79 -11.36 9.54
N ARG A 73 -7.98 -11.93 9.31
CA ARG A 73 -8.82 -11.55 8.18
C ARG A 73 -9.72 -10.39 8.58
N ILE A 74 -9.56 -9.27 7.91
CA ILE A 74 -10.42 -8.09 8.07
C ILE A 74 -11.74 -8.40 7.37
N GLU A 75 -12.83 -8.43 8.12
CA GLU A 75 -14.18 -8.67 7.62
C GLU A 75 -15.13 -7.57 8.12
N THR A 76 -16.14 -7.26 7.32
CA THR A 76 -17.15 -6.26 7.67
C THR A 76 -18.40 -6.96 8.23
N VAL A 77 -19.09 -6.32 9.20
CA VAL A 77 -20.35 -6.82 9.76
C VAL A 77 -21.37 -7.09 8.65
N ASN A 78 -21.44 -6.20 7.67
CA ASN A 78 -22.24 -6.40 6.46
C ASN A 78 -21.30 -6.82 5.32
N PRO A 79 -21.26 -8.12 4.94
CA PRO A 79 -20.35 -8.59 3.88
C PRO A 79 -20.64 -7.89 2.55
N TYR A 80 -19.59 -7.62 1.78
CA TYR A 80 -19.76 -7.11 0.42
C TYR A 80 -20.51 -8.11 -0.46
N PRO A 81 -21.34 -7.62 -1.40
CA PRO A 81 -22.05 -8.47 -2.35
C PRO A 81 -21.11 -9.45 -3.08
N THR A 82 -21.60 -10.65 -3.35
CA THR A 82 -20.86 -11.66 -4.14
C THR A 82 -20.92 -11.40 -5.64
N ASP A 83 -21.95 -10.70 -6.12
CA ASP A 83 -22.01 -10.21 -7.49
C ASP A 83 -21.01 -9.07 -7.68
N TYR A 84 -20.23 -9.14 -8.77
CA TYR A 84 -19.18 -8.15 -9.04
C TYR A 84 -19.72 -6.74 -9.24
N ASN A 85 -20.82 -6.58 -9.99
CA ASN A 85 -21.38 -5.26 -10.28
C ASN A 85 -21.96 -4.62 -9.01
N GLU A 86 -22.70 -5.39 -8.22
CA GLU A 86 -23.23 -4.91 -6.94
C GLU A 86 -22.10 -4.51 -5.98
N CYS A 87 -21.06 -5.34 -5.88
CA CYS A 87 -19.89 -5.05 -5.05
C CYS A 87 -19.19 -3.76 -5.51
N THR A 88 -19.03 -3.54 -6.81
CA THR A 88 -18.38 -2.31 -7.32
C THR A 88 -19.19 -1.07 -7.02
N VAL A 89 -20.53 -1.15 -7.01
CA VAL A 89 -21.40 -0.03 -6.64
C VAL A 89 -21.24 0.31 -5.15
N VAL A 90 -21.35 -0.68 -4.27
CA VAL A 90 -21.17 -0.49 -2.82
C VAL A 90 -19.80 0.09 -2.50
N ALA A 91 -18.73 -0.50 -3.05
CA ALA A 91 -17.37 -0.03 -2.83
C ALA A 91 -17.14 1.40 -3.34
N ARG A 92 -17.80 1.77 -4.44
CA ARG A 92 -17.74 3.15 -4.97
C ARG A 92 -18.48 4.13 -4.08
N GLU A 93 -19.65 3.76 -3.58
CA GLU A 93 -20.45 4.59 -2.68
C GLU A 93 -19.69 4.83 -1.36
N GLU A 94 -19.06 3.79 -0.80
CA GLU A 94 -18.23 3.92 0.40
C GLU A 94 -17.07 4.90 0.18
N LEU A 95 -16.37 4.77 -0.95
CA LEU A 95 -15.24 5.65 -1.27
C LEU A 95 -15.69 7.11 -1.45
N ASP A 96 -16.74 7.35 -2.25
CA ASP A 96 -17.19 8.70 -2.57
C ASP A 96 -17.76 9.47 -1.36
N ASN A 97 -18.35 8.73 -0.41
CA ASN A 97 -18.92 9.30 0.82
C ASN A 97 -18.01 9.17 2.04
N GLY A 98 -16.82 8.58 1.90
CA GLY A 98 -15.88 8.37 3.01
C GLY A 98 -16.42 7.45 4.10
N ILE A 99 -17.30 6.49 3.74
CA ILE A 99 -17.89 5.55 4.68
C ILE A 99 -16.82 4.60 5.21
N ARG A 100 -16.84 4.37 6.53
CA ARG A 100 -16.02 3.34 7.20
C ARG A 100 -16.94 2.19 7.56
N PRO A 101 -16.96 1.07 6.79
CA PRO A 101 -17.78 -0.07 7.14
C PRO A 101 -17.37 -0.61 8.52
N GLU A 102 -18.37 -0.98 9.32
CA GLU A 102 -18.14 -1.58 10.62
C GLU A 102 -17.46 -2.95 10.46
N LEU A 103 -16.40 -3.19 11.23
CA LEU A 103 -15.68 -4.46 11.21
C LEU A 103 -16.36 -5.47 12.16
N SER A 104 -16.35 -6.73 11.75
CA SER A 104 -16.93 -7.83 12.53
C SER A 104 -16.08 -8.22 13.73
N ASP A 105 -14.78 -7.91 13.68
CA ASP A 105 -13.81 -8.28 14.71
C ASP A 105 -12.64 -7.30 14.76
N THR A 106 -11.87 -7.31 15.83
CA THR A 106 -10.66 -6.51 16.04
C THR A 106 -9.49 -7.41 16.39
N VAL A 107 -8.25 -6.93 16.18
CA VAL A 107 -7.07 -7.68 16.60
C VAL A 107 -6.92 -7.60 18.11
N GLU A 108 -7.12 -8.72 18.80
CA GLU A 108 -6.80 -8.80 20.21
C GLU A 108 -5.28 -8.64 20.43
N ASN A 109 -4.89 -7.81 21.38
CA ASN A 109 -3.49 -7.61 21.78
C ASN A 109 -2.58 -7.21 20.60
N LEU A 110 -2.99 -6.24 19.77
CA LEU A 110 -2.15 -5.71 18.68
C LEU A 110 -0.76 -5.26 19.21
N ASP A 111 -0.69 -4.84 20.46
CA ASP A 111 0.56 -4.43 21.13
C ASP A 111 1.62 -5.53 21.18
N ASP A 112 1.20 -6.79 21.15
CA ASP A 112 2.13 -7.93 21.15
C ASP A 112 2.94 -8.07 19.86
N TYR A 113 2.53 -7.42 18.78
CA TYR A 113 3.16 -7.55 17.45
C TYR A 113 4.12 -6.40 17.17
N ASP A 114 5.31 -6.75 16.68
CA ASP A 114 6.34 -5.79 16.25
C ASP A 114 6.16 -5.40 14.79
N VAL A 115 5.76 -6.37 13.96
CA VAL A 115 5.59 -6.21 12.50
C VAL A 115 4.17 -6.53 12.11
N VAL A 116 3.52 -5.61 11.42
CA VAL A 116 2.15 -5.79 10.91
C VAL A 116 2.15 -5.63 9.39
N PHE A 117 1.92 -6.74 8.69
CA PHE A 117 1.59 -6.70 7.28
C PHE A 117 0.14 -6.28 7.10
N VAL A 118 -0.13 -5.32 6.23
CA VAL A 118 -1.48 -4.87 5.91
C VAL A 118 -1.75 -5.06 4.42
N GLY A 119 -2.74 -5.90 4.08
CA GLY A 119 -2.97 -6.33 2.72
C GLY A 119 -4.39 -6.20 2.20
N CYS A 120 -4.54 -5.86 0.91
CA CYS A 120 -5.84 -5.70 0.28
C CYS A 120 -5.80 -5.88 -1.25
N PRO A 121 -6.95 -6.09 -1.91
CA PRO A 121 -7.05 -5.87 -3.35
C PRO A 121 -7.04 -4.36 -3.64
N VAL A 122 -6.62 -3.99 -4.85
CA VAL A 122 -6.79 -2.63 -5.35
C VAL A 122 -8.24 -2.46 -5.82
N TRP A 123 -8.99 -1.57 -5.17
CA TRP A 123 -10.36 -1.20 -5.53
C TRP A 123 -10.44 0.30 -5.81
N TRP A 124 -11.02 0.68 -6.95
CA TRP A 124 -11.17 2.09 -7.33
C TRP A 124 -9.88 2.91 -7.15
N HIS A 125 -8.75 2.31 -7.58
CA HIS A 125 -7.41 2.92 -7.57
C HIS A 125 -6.80 3.13 -6.16
N THR A 126 -7.36 2.51 -5.13
CA THR A 126 -6.91 2.63 -3.74
C THR A 126 -7.21 1.34 -2.95
N ALA A 127 -6.98 1.36 -1.64
CA ALA A 127 -7.40 0.29 -0.74
C ALA A 127 -8.92 0.35 -0.49
N PRO A 128 -9.62 -0.78 -0.29
CA PRO A 128 -11.01 -0.82 0.14
C PRO A 128 -11.24 -0.10 1.46
N MET A 129 -12.45 0.46 1.65
CA MET A 129 -12.76 1.23 2.86
C MET A 129 -12.70 0.40 4.16
N ALA A 130 -12.83 -0.92 4.08
CA ALA A 130 -12.58 -1.82 5.21
C ALA A 130 -11.14 -1.73 5.76
N ILE A 131 -10.14 -1.41 4.91
CA ILE A 131 -8.75 -1.16 5.34
C ILE A 131 -8.66 0.14 6.14
N TRP A 132 -9.37 1.19 5.73
CA TRP A 132 -9.45 2.43 6.49
C TRP A 132 -10.10 2.21 7.86
N SER A 133 -11.21 1.44 7.90
CA SER A 133 -11.85 1.06 9.16
C SER A 133 -10.87 0.35 10.09
N PHE A 134 -10.03 -0.54 9.55
CA PHE A 134 -9.02 -1.26 10.33
C PHE A 134 -7.91 -0.35 10.86
N LEU A 135 -7.37 0.53 10.00
CA LEU A 135 -6.24 1.40 10.34
C LEU A 135 -6.64 2.58 11.24
N GLU A 136 -7.89 3.04 11.15
CA GLU A 136 -8.43 4.14 11.97
C GLU A 136 -9.16 3.64 13.23
N ASN A 137 -9.21 2.32 13.48
CA ASN A 137 -9.85 1.77 14.67
C ASN A 137 -9.10 2.25 15.92
N SER A 138 -9.85 2.87 16.86
CA SER A 138 -9.28 3.41 18.09
C SER A 138 -8.72 2.35 19.07
N GLU A 139 -9.04 1.08 18.85
CA GLU A 139 -8.48 -0.05 19.60
C GLU A 139 -7.13 -0.52 19.04
N HIS A 140 -6.73 -0.01 17.89
CA HIS A 140 -5.48 -0.35 17.22
C HIS A 140 -4.46 0.79 17.33
N ASP A 141 -3.39 0.59 18.10
CA ASP A 141 -2.25 1.50 18.12
C ASP A 141 -1.12 0.94 17.24
N PHE A 142 -0.88 1.62 16.13
CA PHE A 142 0.21 1.29 15.21
C PHE A 142 1.50 2.06 15.50
N SER A 143 1.55 2.90 16.54
CA SER A 143 2.75 3.66 16.91
C SER A 143 3.90 2.70 17.20
N ASP A 144 5.10 3.09 16.74
CA ASP A 144 6.35 2.33 16.92
C ASP A 144 6.37 0.92 16.28
N LYS A 145 5.33 0.53 15.55
CA LYS A 145 5.29 -0.74 14.83
C LYS A 145 5.97 -0.62 13.45
N ILE A 146 6.31 -1.76 12.90
CA ILE A 146 6.83 -1.88 11.53
C ILE A 146 5.66 -2.30 10.64
N ILE A 147 5.23 -1.41 9.76
CA ILE A 147 4.15 -1.66 8.82
C ILE A 147 4.71 -2.07 7.46
N VAL A 148 4.18 -3.16 6.91
CA VAL A 148 4.57 -3.68 5.60
C VAL A 148 3.33 -3.81 4.73
N PRO A 149 3.08 -2.84 3.82
CA PRO A 149 1.89 -2.88 2.98
C PRO A 149 2.04 -3.91 1.86
N PHE A 150 0.94 -4.60 1.50
CA PHE A 150 0.92 -5.45 0.32
C PHE A 150 -0.43 -5.41 -0.39
N CYS A 151 -0.45 -5.67 -1.71
CA CYS A 151 -1.71 -5.67 -2.43
C CYS A 151 -1.76 -6.68 -3.58
N THR A 152 -2.99 -7.02 -3.97
CA THR A 152 -3.26 -7.70 -5.24
C THR A 152 -3.98 -6.75 -6.18
N TYR A 153 -3.53 -6.65 -7.43
CA TYR A 153 -4.04 -5.71 -8.41
C TYR A 153 -4.25 -6.38 -9.77
N ALA A 154 -4.98 -5.72 -10.67
CA ALA A 154 -5.21 -6.25 -12.02
C ALA A 154 -4.14 -5.77 -13.01
N SER A 155 -3.84 -4.45 -13.02
CA SER A 155 -2.88 -3.86 -13.96
C SER A 155 -2.12 -2.64 -13.43
N THR A 156 -2.75 -1.79 -12.61
CA THR A 156 -2.22 -0.47 -12.20
C THR A 156 -2.57 -0.17 -10.74
N TYR A 157 -2.12 0.99 -10.25
CA TYR A 157 -2.41 1.55 -8.92
C TYR A 157 -1.85 0.76 -7.73
N ARG A 158 -0.81 -0.06 -7.97
CA ARG A 158 -0.08 -0.74 -6.89
C ARG A 158 0.50 0.25 -5.92
N GLU A 159 1.33 1.17 -6.42
CA GLU A 159 2.08 2.10 -5.58
C GLU A 159 1.16 3.08 -4.83
N GLU A 160 0.12 3.57 -5.49
CA GLU A 160 -0.87 4.44 -4.87
C GLU A 160 -1.60 3.75 -3.71
N THR A 161 -1.95 2.47 -3.90
CA THR A 161 -2.63 1.69 -2.85
C THR A 161 -1.70 1.41 -1.67
N LEU A 162 -0.44 1.04 -1.92
CA LEU A 162 0.56 0.83 -0.87
C LEU A 162 0.85 2.12 -0.11
N ALA A 163 1.01 3.25 -0.82
CA ALA A 163 1.23 4.56 -0.22
C ALA A 163 0.06 5.00 0.68
N LYS A 164 -1.17 4.65 0.30
CA LYS A 164 -2.34 4.96 1.12
C LYS A 164 -2.34 4.21 2.45
N ILE A 165 -1.94 2.95 2.49
CA ILE A 165 -1.80 2.21 3.76
C ILE A 165 -0.78 2.90 4.68
N VAL A 166 0.34 3.34 4.13
CA VAL A 166 1.40 4.07 4.85
C VAL A 166 0.90 5.42 5.39
N GLU A 167 0.10 6.14 4.60
CA GLU A 167 -0.44 7.47 5.00
C GLU A 167 -1.27 7.39 6.29
N PHE A 168 -1.93 6.26 6.54
CA PHE A 168 -2.77 6.04 7.73
C PHE A 168 -2.01 5.54 8.96
N THR A 169 -0.71 5.30 8.85
CA THR A 169 0.13 4.84 9.95
C THR A 169 1.37 5.73 10.15
N PRO A 170 1.21 7.07 10.28
CA PRO A 170 2.33 8.01 10.20
C PRO A 170 3.35 7.89 11.34
N SER A 171 2.99 7.24 12.44
CA SER A 171 3.86 7.03 13.62
C SER A 171 4.60 5.69 13.59
N SER A 172 4.49 4.94 12.48
CA SER A 172 5.13 3.64 12.29
C SER A 172 6.40 3.75 11.44
N LEU A 173 7.25 2.71 11.48
CA LEU A 173 8.25 2.48 10.45
C LEU A 173 7.58 1.77 9.25
N HIS A 174 8.01 2.09 8.04
CA HIS A 174 7.40 1.53 6.82
C HIS A 174 8.44 0.84 5.96
N LEU A 175 8.30 -0.47 5.78
CA LEU A 175 9.15 -1.21 4.85
C LEU A 175 8.59 -1.18 3.43
N GLN A 176 9.44 -1.51 2.46
CA GLN A 176 9.03 -1.62 1.07
C GLN A 176 7.89 -2.63 0.94
N GLY A 177 6.79 -2.19 0.36
CA GLY A 177 5.62 -3.02 0.13
C GLY A 177 5.77 -3.98 -1.05
N PHE A 178 4.81 -4.88 -1.18
CA PHE A 178 4.75 -5.87 -2.26
C PHE A 178 3.39 -5.85 -2.96
N GLY A 179 3.40 -5.99 -4.26
CA GLY A 179 2.17 -6.13 -5.03
C GLY A 179 2.30 -7.17 -6.12
N THR A 180 1.21 -7.91 -6.37
CA THR A 180 1.18 -8.94 -7.41
C THR A 180 -0.19 -9.04 -8.08
N THR A 181 -0.23 -9.69 -9.24
CA THR A 181 -1.48 -9.90 -9.99
C THR A 181 -2.06 -11.29 -9.74
N GLY A 182 -3.37 -11.36 -9.55
CA GLY A 182 -4.09 -12.62 -9.36
C GLY A 182 -3.57 -13.40 -8.14
N ARG A 183 -3.25 -14.67 -8.33
CA ARG A 183 -2.72 -15.58 -7.30
C ARG A 183 -1.21 -15.84 -7.44
N ASN A 184 -0.50 -14.96 -8.13
CA ASN A 184 0.94 -15.10 -8.29
C ASN A 184 1.65 -14.74 -6.98
N THR A 185 2.48 -15.63 -6.47
CA THR A 185 3.29 -15.44 -5.24
C THR A 185 4.80 -15.48 -5.52
N ASN A 186 5.18 -15.47 -6.80
CA ASN A 186 6.58 -15.44 -7.19
C ASN A 186 7.27 -14.19 -6.63
N GLY A 187 8.43 -14.38 -6.06
CA GLY A 187 9.23 -13.29 -5.49
C GLY A 187 8.89 -12.92 -4.03
N VAL A 188 7.83 -13.45 -3.41
CA VAL A 188 7.47 -13.16 -2.01
C VAL A 188 8.64 -13.45 -1.07
N GLU A 189 9.25 -14.62 -1.15
CA GLU A 189 10.36 -14.96 -0.28
C GLU A 189 11.59 -14.06 -0.50
N ASN A 190 11.92 -13.75 -1.75
CA ASN A 190 13.00 -12.82 -2.08
C ASN A 190 12.72 -11.40 -1.55
N TRP A 191 11.48 -10.92 -1.70
CA TRP A 191 11.07 -9.65 -1.13
C TRP A 191 11.21 -9.62 0.39
N LEU A 192 10.72 -10.64 1.12
CA LEU A 192 10.83 -10.75 2.57
C LEU A 192 12.28 -10.75 3.06
N ARG A 193 13.22 -11.36 2.29
CA ARG A 193 14.67 -11.28 2.54
C ARG A 193 15.18 -9.85 2.32
N THR A 194 14.77 -9.21 1.23
CA THR A 194 15.20 -7.85 0.88
C THR A 194 14.81 -6.82 1.94
N ILE A 195 13.64 -6.97 2.54
CA ILE A 195 13.17 -6.10 3.63
C ILE A 195 13.59 -6.57 5.03
N HIS A 196 14.46 -7.59 5.12
CA HIS A 196 15.03 -8.15 6.34
C HIS A 196 14.00 -8.67 7.37
N VAL A 197 12.85 -9.14 6.91
CA VAL A 197 11.85 -9.82 7.77
C VAL A 197 12.23 -11.29 7.96
N ILE A 198 12.88 -11.90 6.97
CA ILE A 198 13.45 -13.24 7.04
C ILE A 198 14.94 -13.21 6.63
N ARG A 199 15.66 -14.31 6.92
CA ARG A 199 17.05 -14.51 6.47
C ARG A 199 17.15 -15.14 5.10
#